data_06bf030e19f96268042ee45273de4b6b
#
_entry.id   06bf030e19f96268042ee45273de4b6b
#
_cell.length_a   1.000
_cell.length_b   1.000
_cell.length_c   1.000
_cell.angle_alpha   90.00
_cell.angle_beta   90.00
_cell.angle_gamma   90.00
#
_symmetry.space_group_name_H-M   'P 1'
#
loop_
_entity.id
_entity.type
_entity.pdbx_description
1 polymer ?
#
loop_
_entity_poly.entity_id
_entity_poly.type
_entity_poly.pdbx_seq_one_letter_code
_entity_poly.pdbx_strand_id
1 'polypeptide(L)' 'MTYRAILFCKSGLVTGDALARYKFNNLEECIRIAKRYLKFNKLGDGYRIISSEGVTVSEVTNIQ' A
#
# COMPACT_ATOMS: atom_id res chain seq x y z
N MET A 1 -16.70 4.56 2.76
CA MET A 1 -15.32 4.60 3.26
C MET A 1 -14.34 4.30 2.13
N THR A 2 -13.25 5.04 2.06
CA THR A 2 -12.22 4.82 1.05
C THR A 2 -10.94 4.32 1.68
N TYR A 3 -10.08 3.73 0.87
CA TYR A 3 -8.82 3.14 1.30
C TYR A 3 -7.70 3.59 0.38
N ARG A 4 -6.51 3.74 0.95
CA ARG A 4 -5.29 4.02 0.18
C ARG A 4 -4.23 2.99 0.53
N ALA A 5 -3.44 2.62 -0.48
CA ALA A 5 -2.32 1.70 -0.29
C ALA A 5 -1.02 2.48 -0.37
N ILE A 6 -0.14 2.25 0.59
CA ILE A 6 1.18 2.86 0.65
C ILE A 6 2.21 1.76 0.63
N LEU A 7 3.14 1.82 -0.31
CA LEU A 7 4.28 0.91 -0.34
C LEU A 7 5.38 1.47 0.53
N PHE A 8 6.11 0.60 1.18
CA PHE A 8 7.26 1.01 1.99
C PHE A 8 8.44 0.07 1.75
N CYS A 9 9.62 0.55 2.10
CA CYS A 9 10.87 -0.22 2.02
C CYS A 9 11.62 -0.07 3.34
N LYS A 10 12.75 -0.77 3.46
CA LYS A 10 13.54 -0.76 4.69
C LYS A 10 13.96 0.63 5.15
N SER A 11 14.13 1.54 4.21
CA SER A 11 14.53 2.93 4.52
C SER A 11 13.35 3.87 4.76
N GLY A 12 12.11 3.39 4.69
CA GLY A 12 10.93 4.20 4.93
C GLY A 12 9.90 4.07 3.82
N LEU A 13 9.14 5.12 3.59
CA LEU A 13 8.11 5.12 2.55
C LEU A 13 8.75 5.19 1.16
N VAL A 14 8.12 4.53 0.20
CA VAL A 14 8.50 4.65 -1.20
C VAL A 14 7.96 5.97 -1.71
N THR A 15 8.87 6.92 -1.94
CA THR A 15 8.50 8.26 -2.40
C THR A 15 8.13 8.25 -3.88
N GLY A 16 7.19 9.12 -4.26
CA GLY A 16 6.76 9.24 -5.64
C GLY A 16 5.83 8.13 -6.09
N ASP A 17 5.36 7.30 -5.18
CA ASP A 17 4.45 6.20 -5.50
C ASP A 17 3.08 6.75 -5.89
N ALA A 18 2.70 6.55 -7.14
CA ALA A 18 1.40 7.00 -7.66
C ALA A 18 0.24 6.28 -6.97
N LEU A 19 0.47 5.06 -6.47
CA LEU A 19 -0.58 4.28 -5.83
C LEU A 19 -1.13 4.97 -4.59
N ALA A 20 -0.30 5.68 -3.85
CA ALA A 20 -0.72 6.38 -2.64
C ALA A 20 -1.73 7.49 -2.91
N ARG A 21 -1.85 7.93 -4.16
CA ARG A 21 -2.79 8.97 -4.56
C ARG A 21 -4.18 8.44 -4.91
N TYR A 22 -4.28 7.14 -5.14
CA TYR A 22 -5.57 6.54 -5.48
C TYR A 22 -6.38 6.21 -4.24
N LYS A 23 -7.67 6.46 -4.32
CA LYS A 23 -8.62 6.10 -3.27
C LYS A 23 -9.50 4.98 -3.81
N PHE A 24 -9.52 3.88 -3.09
CA PHE A 24 -10.31 2.72 -3.46
C PHE A 24 -11.55 2.64 -2.58
N ASN A 25 -12.68 2.31 -3.18
CA ASN A 25 -13.95 2.16 -2.44
C ASN A 25 -14.11 0.76 -1.85
N ASN A 26 -13.25 -0.18 -2.24
CA ASN A 26 -13.34 -1.57 -1.84
C ASN A 26 -12.00 -2.02 -1.27
N LEU A 27 -12.02 -2.56 -0.05
CA LEU A 27 -10.79 -2.99 0.62
C LEU A 27 -10.09 -4.12 -0.13
N GLU A 28 -10.84 -5.10 -0.62
CA GLU A 28 -10.25 -6.24 -1.34
C GLU A 28 -9.57 -5.79 -2.62
N GLU A 29 -10.18 -4.86 -3.34
CA GLU A 29 -9.58 -4.30 -4.54
C GLU A 29 -8.30 -3.55 -4.21
N CYS A 30 -8.32 -2.76 -3.14
CA CYS A 30 -7.15 -2.03 -2.68
C CYS A 30 -5.99 -2.97 -2.37
N ILE A 31 -6.26 -4.05 -1.65
CA ILE A 31 -5.25 -5.06 -1.32
C ILE A 31 -4.72 -5.73 -2.58
N ARG A 32 -5.59 -6.10 -3.51
CA ARG A 32 -5.19 -6.75 -4.75
C ARG A 32 -4.25 -5.86 -5.57
N ILE A 33 -4.59 -4.59 -5.70
CA ILE A 33 -3.77 -3.65 -6.44
C ILE A 33 -2.45 -3.39 -5.71
N ALA A 34 -2.48 -3.30 -4.38
CA ALA A 34 -1.27 -3.12 -3.59
C ALA A 34 -0.29 -4.28 -3.78
N LYS A 35 -0.80 -5.51 -3.76
CA LYS A 35 0.03 -6.70 -4.02
C LYS A 35 0.65 -6.67 -5.40
N ARG A 36 -0.11 -6.24 -6.40
CA ARG A 36 0.37 -6.14 -7.76
C ARG A 36 1.51 -5.13 -7.88
N TYR A 37 1.32 -3.94 -7.30
CA TYR A 37 2.35 -2.92 -7.31
C TYR A 37 3.60 -3.35 -6.56
N LEU A 38 3.44 -4.03 -5.43
CA LEU A 38 4.57 -4.53 -4.67
C LEU A 38 5.39 -5.54 -5.49
N LYS A 39 4.71 -6.38 -6.26
CA LYS A 39 5.37 -7.37 -7.11
C LYS A 39 6.23 -6.71 -8.18
N PHE A 40 5.78 -5.59 -8.75
CA PHE A 40 6.50 -4.89 -9.80
C PHE A 40 7.52 -3.87 -9.28
N ASN A 41 7.38 -3.44 -8.03
CA ASN A 41 8.27 -2.46 -7.44
C ASN A 41 9.36 -3.15 -6.64
N LYS A 42 10.56 -3.24 -7.23
CA LYS A 42 11.68 -3.94 -6.61
C LYS A 42 12.18 -3.27 -5.33
N LEU A 43 11.84 -2.01 -5.10
CA LEU A 43 12.25 -1.29 -3.91
C LEU A 43 11.27 -1.46 -2.75
N GLY A 44 10.09 -2.02 -3.01
CA GLY A 44 9.07 -2.19 -1.99
C GLY A 44 9.28 -3.46 -1.18
N ASP A 45 9.25 -3.34 0.13
CA ASP A 45 9.33 -4.46 1.07
C ASP A 45 7.97 -4.84 1.65
N GLY A 46 6.97 -4.01 1.47
CA GLY A 46 5.63 -4.27 1.95
C GLY A 46 4.66 -3.16 1.59
N TYR A 47 3.43 -3.32 2.03
CA TYR A 47 2.42 -2.28 1.83
C TYR A 47 1.58 -2.12 3.09
N ARG A 48 0.97 -0.95 3.21
CA ARG A 48 0.04 -0.62 4.29
C ARG A 48 -1.22 -0.04 3.68
N ILE A 49 -2.36 -0.53 4.11
CA ILE A 49 -3.66 -0.01 3.68
C ILE A 49 -4.20 0.91 4.76
N ILE A 50 -4.50 2.14 4.40
CA ILE A 50 -4.99 3.15 5.32
C ILE A 50 -6.40 3.57 4.91
N SER A 51 -7.33 3.56 5.86
CA SER A 51 -8.70 3.99 5.63
C SER A 51 -8.81 5.51 5.56
N SER A 52 -9.96 6.00 5.11
CA SER A 52 -10.24 7.43 5.06
C SER A 52 -10.18 8.11 6.43
N GLU A 53 -10.25 7.33 7.50
CA GLU A 53 -10.13 7.83 8.87
C GLU A 53 -8.68 7.86 9.37
N GLY A 54 -7.74 7.47 8.53
CA GLY A 54 -6.33 7.44 8.91
C GLY A 54 -5.91 6.20 9.69
N VAL A 55 -6.76 5.18 9.73
CA VAL A 55 -6.49 3.95 10.48
C VAL A 55 -5.88 2.91 9.54
N THR A 56 -4.79 2.27 9.99
CA THR A 56 -4.20 1.15 9.25
C THR A 56 -5.10 -0.08 9.41
N VAL A 57 -5.68 -0.54 8.32
CA VAL A 57 -6.59 -1.69 8.32
C VAL A 57 -5.94 -2.98 7.86
N SER A 58 -4.82 -2.88 7.16
CA SER A 58 -4.07 -4.06 6.72
C SER A 58 -2.62 -3.67 6.48
N GLU A 59 -1.70 -4.58 6.77
CA GLU A 59 -0.28 -4.35 6.55
C GLU A 59 0.39 -5.67 6.23
N VAL A 60 1.23 -5.65 5.20
CA VAL A 60 2.03 -6.81 4.80
C VAL A 60 3.48 -6.37 4.66
N THR A 61 4.36 -7.12 5.27
CA THR A 61 5.80 -6.87 5.20
C THR A 61 6.49 -8.11 4.66
N ASN A 62 7.20 -7.95 3.55
CA ASN A 62 7.97 -9.02 2.91
C ASN A 62 9.47 -8.90 3.18
N ILE A 63 9.83 -8.25 4.24
CA ILE A 63 11.25 -8.09 4.60
C ILE A 63 11.80 -9.44 5.03
N GLN A 64 12.81 -9.87 4.33
CA GLN A 64 13.53 -11.10 4.64
C GLN A 64 14.80 -10.78 5.40
#